data_11d4ed431cf12d1708ab20ec0cecbd7e
#
_entry.id   11d4ed431cf12d1708ab20ec0cecbd7e
#
_cell.length_a   1.000
_cell.length_b   1.000
_cell.length_c   1.000
_cell.angle_alpha   90.00
_cell.angle_beta   90.00
_cell.angle_gamma   90.00
#
_symmetry.space_group_name_H-M   'P 1'
#
loop_
_entity.id
_entity.type
_entity.pdbx_description
1 polymer ?
#
loop_
_entity_poly.entity_id
_entity_poly.type
_entity_poly.pdbx_seq_one_letter_code
_entity_poly.pdbx_strand_id
1 'polypeptide(L)'
;MTSQGVLSAGPPQASTAPSGGSAVHEVTSVGARVALVMAGGTGGHIFPGLAVAEALRDRGWRVHWLGGKGTALHPSMESQLVPPRGFAFESIDFSGVRGKGPVTLAFLPLRLLKAFWQSIQVVRRVKPDVVLGLGGYISFPAGMMSVLLGKSLVLHEQNSVAGLVNKVLVGVADRVFTAFPGVLKNAEWIGNPLRPAFTRQPGPEARFAGRTGPLRLLVVGGSLGAKALNDLVPKALALIPANARPIVTHQSGARQLEALRANYQAAGVQAELTPFIEDTAQAFADADLVICRAGASTVTEIAAVGAAALFVPFPSAVDDHQTTNAKFLVDQGGGCLIQQRDLTPEKLAHLLQKTERSALVNYGLEAKKMQKIDATARMVAACEEIAR
;
A
#
# COMPACT_ATOMS: atom_id res chain seq x y z
N MET A 1 -5.82 -50.01 63.23
CA MET A 1 -5.76 -49.15 64.43
C MET A 1 -5.49 -47.76 63.90
N THR A 2 -6.23 -46.83 63.98
CA THR A 2 -7.36 -46.10 64.54
C THR A 2 -7.62 -44.97 63.59
N SER A 3 -8.68 -44.84 62.93
CA SER A 3 -10.01 -44.23 63.09
C SER A 3 -10.02 -42.77 63.54
N GLN A 4 -10.90 -42.01 62.83
CA GLN A 4 -11.54 -40.74 63.18
C GLN A 4 -10.84 -39.51 62.61
N GLY A 5 -11.54 -38.53 62.03
CA GLY A 5 -12.97 -38.25 62.03
C GLY A 5 -13.32 -37.19 60.98
N VAL A 6 -14.50 -37.36 60.47
CA VAL A 6 -15.17 -36.45 59.53
C VAL A 6 -15.69 -35.23 60.30
N LEU A 7 -15.40 -34.02 59.79
CA LEU A 7 -16.22 -32.84 60.08
C LEU A 7 -16.61 -32.14 58.79
N SER A 8 -17.90 -32.21 58.50
CA SER A 8 -18.62 -31.53 57.46
C SER A 8 -18.69 -30.02 57.76
N ALA A 9 -18.23 -29.20 56.84
CA ALA A 9 -18.57 -27.80 56.83
C ALA A 9 -19.44 -27.49 55.61
N GLY A 10 -20.64 -26.99 55.85
CA GLY A 10 -21.64 -26.65 54.85
C GLY A 10 -21.21 -25.48 53.94
N PRO A 11 -21.92 -25.28 52.82
CA PRO A 11 -21.56 -24.26 51.81
C PRO A 11 -21.86 -22.87 52.34
N PRO A 12 -20.98 -21.87 52.04
CA PRO A 12 -21.27 -20.48 52.39
C PRO A 12 -22.35 -19.91 51.46
N GLN A 13 -23.28 -19.18 52.05
CA GLN A 13 -24.39 -18.49 51.42
C GLN A 13 -23.88 -17.45 50.40
N ALA A 14 -24.53 -17.42 49.24
CA ALA A 14 -24.36 -16.43 48.19
C ALA A 14 -24.77 -15.04 48.69
N SER A 15 -23.82 -14.14 48.77
CA SER A 15 -24.04 -12.69 48.96
C SER A 15 -24.47 -12.14 47.58
N THR A 16 -25.70 -11.67 47.48
CA THR A 16 -26.20 -10.88 46.34
C THR A 16 -25.51 -9.50 46.32
N ALA A 17 -24.55 -9.34 45.43
CA ALA A 17 -24.05 -8.03 45.03
C ALA A 17 -25.00 -7.41 43.96
N PRO A 18 -25.27 -6.10 44.02
CA PRO A 18 -26.19 -5.47 43.10
C PRO A 18 -25.62 -5.48 41.68
N SER A 19 -26.45 -5.87 40.70
CA SER A 19 -26.21 -5.76 39.28
C SER A 19 -26.03 -4.30 38.88
N GLY A 20 -24.80 -3.80 38.93
CA GLY A 20 -24.41 -2.56 38.26
C GLY A 20 -24.39 -2.80 36.77
N GLY A 21 -25.48 -2.45 36.09
CA GLY A 21 -25.49 -2.37 34.62
C GLY A 21 -24.40 -1.43 34.18
N SER A 22 -23.35 -1.96 33.57
CA SER A 22 -22.41 -1.19 32.80
C SER A 22 -23.14 -0.60 31.61
N ALA A 23 -23.70 0.59 31.78
CA ALA A 23 -24.15 1.41 30.67
C ALA A 23 -22.89 1.69 29.84
N VAL A 24 -22.78 1.00 28.70
CA VAL A 24 -21.94 1.42 27.60
C VAL A 24 -22.45 2.81 27.25
N HIS A 25 -21.79 3.84 27.76
CA HIS A 25 -22.01 5.19 27.31
C HIS A 25 -21.63 5.21 25.83
N GLU A 26 -22.63 5.10 25.01
CA GLU A 26 -22.59 5.56 23.64
C GLU A 26 -22.33 7.07 23.73
N VAL A 27 -21.06 7.45 23.73
CA VAL A 27 -20.64 8.84 23.60
C VAL A 27 -21.03 9.22 22.17
N THR A 28 -22.26 9.64 22.01
CA THR A 28 -22.69 10.41 20.86
C THR A 28 -21.91 11.73 20.91
N SER A 29 -20.73 11.74 20.31
CA SER A 29 -19.92 12.95 20.15
C SER A 29 -20.70 13.88 19.21
N VAL A 30 -21.51 14.75 19.78
CA VAL A 30 -22.04 15.94 19.11
C VAL A 30 -20.82 16.75 18.69
N GLY A 31 -20.45 16.66 17.39
CA GLY A 31 -19.35 17.45 16.83
C GLY A 31 -18.14 16.71 16.25
N ALA A 32 -18.14 15.37 16.13
CA ALA A 32 -17.03 14.68 15.45
C ALA A 32 -16.95 15.09 13.97
N ARG A 33 -15.81 15.65 13.55
CA ARG A 33 -15.54 15.99 12.14
C ARG A 33 -15.64 14.75 11.25
N VAL A 34 -16.07 14.94 10.02
CA VAL A 34 -16.30 13.87 9.04
C VAL A 34 -15.35 14.03 7.86
N ALA A 35 -14.61 12.99 7.55
CA ALA A 35 -13.76 12.91 6.35
C ALA A 35 -14.35 11.91 5.36
N LEU A 36 -14.34 12.26 4.06
CA LEU A 36 -14.65 11.34 2.97
C LEU A 36 -13.38 11.04 2.19
N VAL A 37 -12.85 9.81 2.32
CA VAL A 37 -11.66 9.34 1.61
C VAL A 37 -12.08 8.69 0.31
N MET A 38 -11.55 9.17 -0.81
CA MET A 38 -11.81 8.65 -2.15
C MET A 38 -10.55 7.97 -2.67
N ALA A 39 -10.52 6.66 -2.69
CA ALA A 39 -9.44 5.89 -3.27
C ALA A 39 -9.96 4.53 -3.76
N GLY A 40 -9.47 4.08 -4.92
CA GLY A 40 -9.87 2.79 -5.45
C GLY A 40 -9.03 2.33 -6.64
N GLY A 41 -9.31 1.11 -7.07
CA GLY A 41 -8.71 0.47 -8.23
C GLY A 41 -7.46 -0.34 -7.92
N THR A 42 -6.47 0.20 -7.21
CA THR A 42 -5.22 -0.51 -6.91
C THR A 42 -4.74 -0.29 -5.47
N GLY A 43 -3.93 -1.21 -4.97
CA GLY A 43 -3.31 -1.09 -3.65
C GLY A 43 -2.49 0.19 -3.47
N GLY A 44 -1.91 0.72 -4.58
CA GLY A 44 -1.13 1.97 -4.56
C GLY A 44 -1.93 3.21 -4.16
N HIS A 45 -3.26 3.21 -4.35
CA HIS A 45 -4.15 4.26 -3.88
C HIS A 45 -4.77 3.91 -2.50
N ILE A 46 -5.12 2.63 -2.33
CA ILE A 46 -5.88 2.17 -1.15
C ILE A 46 -5.01 2.21 0.11
N PHE A 47 -3.78 1.70 0.09
CA PHE A 47 -2.93 1.67 1.29
C PHE A 47 -2.53 3.05 1.81
N PRO A 48 -2.11 4.02 0.97
CA PRO A 48 -1.93 5.40 1.43
C PRO A 48 -3.22 6.01 2.01
N GLY A 49 -4.37 5.74 1.38
CA GLY A 49 -5.68 6.18 1.89
C GLY A 49 -6.00 5.59 3.25
N LEU A 50 -5.73 4.32 3.47
CA LEU A 50 -5.92 3.66 4.77
C LEU A 50 -5.02 4.26 5.84
N ALA A 51 -3.75 4.54 5.54
CA ALA A 51 -2.85 5.17 6.50
C ALA A 51 -3.36 6.55 6.98
N VAL A 52 -3.91 7.35 6.06
CA VAL A 52 -4.51 8.65 6.42
C VAL A 52 -5.86 8.47 7.15
N ALA A 53 -6.70 7.54 6.69
CA ALA A 53 -8.00 7.24 7.31
C ALA A 53 -7.85 6.76 8.76
N GLU A 54 -6.90 5.86 9.03
CA GLU A 54 -6.57 5.39 10.36
C GLU A 54 -6.07 6.53 11.25
N ALA A 55 -5.17 7.38 10.74
CA ALA A 55 -4.64 8.52 11.49
C ALA A 55 -5.71 9.59 11.80
N LEU A 56 -6.67 9.82 10.89
CA LEU A 56 -7.83 10.69 11.15
C LEU A 56 -8.75 10.09 12.21
N ARG A 57 -9.06 8.79 12.12
CA ARG A 57 -9.88 8.09 13.13
C ARG A 57 -9.23 8.17 14.51
N ASP A 58 -7.92 7.96 14.62
CA ASP A 58 -7.18 8.04 15.88
C ASP A 58 -7.22 9.45 16.50
N ARG A 59 -7.55 10.47 15.69
CA ARG A 59 -7.81 11.86 16.12
C ARG A 59 -9.29 12.17 16.35
N GLY A 60 -10.14 11.15 16.39
CA GLY A 60 -11.56 11.29 16.69
C GLY A 60 -12.43 11.67 15.49
N TRP A 61 -11.91 11.61 14.25
CA TRP A 61 -12.70 11.85 13.06
C TRP A 61 -13.58 10.64 12.71
N ARG A 62 -14.78 10.89 12.23
CA ARG A 62 -15.59 9.88 11.57
C ARG A 62 -15.19 9.81 10.10
N VAL A 63 -14.67 8.66 9.68
CA VAL A 63 -14.17 8.48 8.31
C VAL A 63 -15.12 7.61 7.51
N HIS A 64 -15.55 8.11 6.36
CA HIS A 64 -16.24 7.38 5.32
C HIS A 64 -15.30 7.16 4.15
N TRP A 65 -15.44 6.03 3.49
CA TRP A 65 -14.65 5.69 2.31
C TRP A 65 -15.52 5.57 1.09
N LEU A 66 -15.16 6.27 0.01
CA LEU A 66 -15.82 6.14 -1.27
C LEU A 66 -14.95 5.32 -2.23
N GLY A 67 -15.51 4.22 -2.71
CA GLY A 67 -14.88 3.29 -3.65
C GLY A 67 -15.77 2.90 -4.82
N GLY A 68 -15.22 2.08 -5.71
CA GLY A 68 -16.00 1.42 -6.76
C GLY A 68 -16.77 0.23 -6.18
N LYS A 69 -17.99 0.02 -6.68
CA LYS A 69 -18.83 -1.10 -6.23
C LYS A 69 -18.25 -2.46 -6.60
N GLY A 70 -17.54 -2.57 -7.73
CA GLY A 70 -17.23 -3.87 -8.31
C GLY A 70 -18.48 -4.60 -8.81
N THR A 71 -18.38 -5.90 -9.01
CA THR A 71 -19.50 -6.79 -9.29
C THR A 71 -19.57 -7.89 -8.26
N ALA A 72 -20.69 -8.61 -8.17
CA ALA A 72 -20.83 -9.74 -7.24
C ALA A 72 -19.78 -10.83 -7.49
N LEU A 73 -19.41 -11.06 -8.77
CA LEU A 73 -18.37 -12.03 -9.17
C LEU A 73 -16.93 -11.47 -9.04
N HIS A 74 -16.77 -10.16 -9.13
CA HIS A 74 -15.48 -9.47 -9.06
C HIS A 74 -15.62 -8.23 -8.18
N PRO A 75 -15.66 -8.39 -6.85
CA PRO A 75 -15.70 -7.27 -5.93
C PRO A 75 -14.44 -6.42 -6.09
N SER A 76 -14.56 -5.12 -5.88
CA SER A 76 -13.40 -4.21 -5.93
C SER A 76 -12.43 -4.49 -4.77
N MET A 77 -11.15 -4.17 -4.96
CA MET A 77 -10.15 -4.38 -3.89
C MET A 77 -10.49 -3.54 -2.65
N GLU A 78 -10.92 -2.31 -2.84
CA GLU A 78 -11.32 -1.42 -1.76
C GLU A 78 -12.54 -1.95 -0.99
N SER A 79 -13.52 -2.57 -1.66
CA SER A 79 -14.70 -3.17 -1.00
C SER A 79 -14.35 -4.37 -0.13
N GLN A 80 -13.22 -5.01 -0.38
CA GLN A 80 -12.73 -6.13 0.42
C GLN A 80 -11.80 -5.67 1.57
N LEU A 81 -11.02 -4.61 1.36
CA LEU A 81 -9.98 -4.20 2.30
C LEU A 81 -10.46 -3.17 3.33
N VAL A 82 -11.43 -2.31 2.97
CA VAL A 82 -11.80 -1.15 3.79
C VAL A 82 -12.80 -1.50 4.90
N PRO A 83 -13.93 -2.20 4.63
CA PRO A 83 -14.91 -2.49 5.67
C PRO A 83 -14.37 -3.32 6.85
N PRO A 84 -13.49 -4.33 6.65
CA PRO A 84 -12.92 -5.07 7.77
C PRO A 84 -12.07 -4.23 8.73
N ARG A 85 -11.66 -3.02 8.32
CA ARG A 85 -10.94 -2.05 9.16
C ARG A 85 -11.85 -1.10 9.94
N GLY A 86 -13.17 -1.31 9.84
CA GLY A 86 -14.17 -0.53 10.59
C GLY A 86 -14.54 0.81 9.96
N PHE A 87 -14.22 1.05 8.69
CA PHE A 87 -14.63 2.26 7.98
C PHE A 87 -15.97 2.07 7.26
N ALA A 88 -16.85 3.07 7.34
CA ALA A 88 -18.08 3.11 6.57
C ALA A 88 -17.76 3.21 5.08
N PHE A 89 -18.35 2.31 4.27
CA PHE A 89 -18.05 2.20 2.85
C PHE A 89 -19.21 2.67 1.99
N GLU A 90 -18.95 3.69 1.19
CA GLU A 90 -19.82 4.23 0.18
C GLU A 90 -19.38 3.79 -1.20
N SER A 91 -20.29 3.58 -2.13
CA SER A 91 -19.91 3.16 -3.48
C SER A 91 -20.67 3.89 -4.57
N ILE A 92 -19.98 4.14 -5.68
CA ILE A 92 -20.56 4.62 -6.92
C ILE A 92 -20.34 3.61 -8.04
N ASP A 93 -21.29 3.55 -8.98
CA ASP A 93 -21.23 2.67 -10.14
C ASP A 93 -20.44 3.33 -11.28
N PHE A 94 -19.15 3.48 -11.07
CA PHE A 94 -18.22 4.02 -12.06
C PHE A 94 -16.95 3.19 -12.11
N SER A 95 -16.50 2.86 -13.30
CA SER A 95 -15.28 2.07 -13.52
C SER A 95 -14.41 2.75 -14.57
N GLY A 96 -13.10 2.53 -14.50
CA GLY A 96 -12.15 3.04 -15.47
C GLY A 96 -12.57 2.69 -16.91
N VAL A 97 -12.34 3.63 -17.81
CA VAL A 97 -12.72 3.51 -19.24
C VAL A 97 -11.53 3.18 -20.15
N ARG A 98 -10.32 3.27 -19.64
CA ARG A 98 -9.09 3.03 -20.40
C ARG A 98 -9.01 1.57 -20.83
N GLY A 99 -8.73 1.32 -22.13
CA GLY A 99 -8.65 -0.03 -22.71
C GLY A 99 -10.00 -0.71 -22.98
N LYS A 100 -11.12 0.00 -22.80
CA LYS A 100 -12.46 -0.52 -23.13
C LYS A 100 -12.85 -0.09 -24.54
N GLY A 101 -13.61 -0.98 -25.23
CA GLY A 101 -14.00 -0.78 -26.62
C GLY A 101 -14.86 0.47 -26.89
N PRO A 102 -15.10 0.80 -28.18
CA PRO A 102 -15.77 2.03 -28.62
C PRO A 102 -17.20 2.20 -28.04
N VAL A 103 -17.92 1.11 -27.82
CA VAL A 103 -19.25 1.13 -27.21
C VAL A 103 -19.19 1.72 -25.78
N THR A 104 -18.20 1.34 -24.98
CA THR A 104 -18.02 1.89 -23.63
C THR A 104 -17.72 3.39 -23.65
N LEU A 105 -16.97 3.85 -24.67
CA LEU A 105 -16.67 5.28 -24.86
C LEU A 105 -17.90 6.06 -25.30
N ALA A 106 -18.74 5.50 -26.20
CA ALA A 106 -19.98 6.15 -26.62
C ALA A 106 -20.97 6.42 -25.46
N PHE A 107 -21.04 5.49 -24.50
CA PHE A 107 -21.88 5.65 -23.30
C PHE A 107 -21.21 6.38 -22.13
N LEU A 108 -19.95 6.83 -22.28
CA LEU A 108 -19.21 7.50 -21.24
C LEU A 108 -19.92 8.74 -20.65
N PRO A 109 -20.53 9.65 -21.47
CA PRO A 109 -21.25 10.82 -20.94
C PRO A 109 -22.40 10.43 -19.99
N LEU A 110 -23.20 9.45 -20.35
CA LEU A 110 -24.31 8.97 -19.51
C LEU A 110 -23.81 8.32 -18.22
N ARG A 111 -22.71 7.56 -18.30
CA ARG A 111 -22.08 6.94 -17.12
C ARG A 111 -21.49 8.00 -16.19
N LEU A 112 -20.89 9.05 -16.74
CA LEU A 112 -20.40 10.17 -15.95
C LEU A 112 -21.54 10.94 -15.26
N LEU A 113 -22.62 11.23 -15.99
CA LEU A 113 -23.81 11.88 -15.39
C LEU A 113 -24.38 11.06 -14.21
N LYS A 114 -24.49 9.74 -14.39
CA LYS A 114 -24.90 8.83 -13.31
C LYS A 114 -23.92 8.89 -12.12
N ALA A 115 -22.61 8.87 -12.39
CA ALA A 115 -21.58 8.90 -11.35
C ALA A 115 -21.58 10.26 -10.60
N PHE A 116 -21.77 11.37 -11.30
CA PHE A 116 -21.93 12.69 -10.69
C PHE A 116 -23.16 12.74 -9.77
N TRP A 117 -24.31 12.24 -10.25
CA TRP A 117 -25.52 12.20 -9.44
C TRP A 117 -25.36 11.33 -8.18
N GLN A 118 -24.76 10.13 -8.32
CA GLN A 118 -24.46 9.27 -7.19
C GLN A 118 -23.49 9.95 -6.21
N SER A 119 -22.49 10.65 -6.72
CA SER A 119 -21.52 11.40 -5.91
C SER A 119 -22.20 12.51 -5.10
N ILE A 120 -23.12 13.27 -5.70
CA ILE A 120 -23.93 14.27 -4.98
C ILE A 120 -24.73 13.63 -3.84
N GLN A 121 -25.35 12.46 -4.10
CA GLN A 121 -26.10 11.74 -3.07
C GLN A 121 -25.21 11.31 -1.90
N VAL A 122 -24.00 10.77 -2.20
CA VAL A 122 -23.04 10.37 -1.16
C VAL A 122 -22.60 11.60 -0.35
N VAL A 123 -22.17 12.67 -1.00
CA VAL A 123 -21.70 13.88 -0.31
C VAL A 123 -22.80 14.51 0.57
N ARG A 124 -24.05 14.56 0.07
CA ARG A 124 -25.19 15.08 0.85
C ARG A 124 -25.58 14.19 2.02
N ARG A 125 -25.43 12.87 1.90
CA ARG A 125 -25.71 11.91 2.98
C ARG A 125 -24.62 11.91 4.04
N VAL A 126 -23.35 11.86 3.62
CA VAL A 126 -22.17 11.79 4.50
C VAL A 126 -21.92 13.15 5.17
N LYS A 127 -22.18 14.25 4.47
CA LYS A 127 -21.92 15.64 4.90
C LYS A 127 -20.47 15.80 5.39
N PRO A 128 -19.47 15.48 4.56
CA PRO A 128 -18.08 15.58 5.00
C PRO A 128 -17.66 17.03 5.24
N ASP A 129 -16.80 17.25 6.22
CA ASP A 129 -16.13 18.52 6.47
C ASP A 129 -14.90 18.68 5.56
N VAL A 130 -14.31 17.56 5.16
CA VAL A 130 -13.19 17.51 4.21
C VAL A 130 -13.29 16.26 3.33
N VAL A 131 -12.83 16.39 2.08
CA VAL A 131 -12.77 15.29 1.12
C VAL A 131 -11.31 15.06 0.69
N LEU A 132 -10.86 13.81 0.70
CA LEU A 132 -9.51 13.42 0.30
C LEU A 132 -9.55 12.58 -0.97
N GLY A 133 -8.89 13.04 -2.02
CA GLY A 133 -8.70 12.30 -3.26
C GLY A 133 -7.30 11.69 -3.34
N LEU A 134 -7.22 10.36 -3.27
CA LEU A 134 -5.96 9.62 -3.41
C LEU A 134 -5.85 8.91 -4.76
N GLY A 135 -6.64 9.33 -5.74
CA GLY A 135 -6.59 8.77 -7.09
C GLY A 135 -7.58 7.63 -7.33
N GLY A 136 -7.47 7.09 -8.54
CA GLY A 136 -8.46 6.17 -9.07
C GLY A 136 -9.59 6.91 -9.79
N TYR A 137 -10.26 6.20 -10.71
CA TYR A 137 -11.29 6.77 -11.58
C TYR A 137 -12.50 7.33 -10.82
N ILE A 138 -12.79 6.81 -9.63
CA ILE A 138 -13.90 7.25 -8.78
C ILE A 138 -13.69 8.65 -8.20
N SER A 139 -12.44 9.06 -8.00
CA SER A 139 -12.10 10.35 -7.41
C SER A 139 -12.52 11.53 -8.30
N PHE A 140 -12.62 11.35 -9.63
CA PHE A 140 -13.01 12.42 -10.53
C PHE A 140 -14.46 12.91 -10.30
N PRO A 141 -15.50 12.06 -10.46
CA PRO A 141 -16.86 12.52 -10.28
C PRO A 141 -17.13 12.99 -8.85
N ALA A 142 -16.59 12.30 -7.85
CA ALA A 142 -16.83 12.64 -6.47
C ALA A 142 -16.08 13.91 -6.02
N GLY A 143 -14.84 14.10 -6.46
CA GLY A 143 -14.07 15.31 -6.19
C GLY A 143 -14.71 16.55 -6.79
N MET A 144 -15.11 16.49 -8.07
CA MET A 144 -15.82 17.59 -8.73
C MET A 144 -17.12 17.97 -8.02
N MET A 145 -17.92 16.96 -7.65
CA MET A 145 -19.21 17.22 -6.97
C MET A 145 -19.02 17.72 -5.54
N SER A 146 -17.96 17.27 -4.86
CA SER A 146 -17.61 17.78 -3.53
C SER A 146 -17.29 19.28 -3.56
N VAL A 147 -16.46 19.70 -4.50
CA VAL A 147 -16.11 21.12 -4.68
C VAL A 147 -17.33 21.95 -5.07
N LEU A 148 -18.17 21.48 -6.00
CA LEU A 148 -19.41 22.16 -6.38
C LEU A 148 -20.41 22.27 -5.23
N LEU A 149 -20.35 21.39 -4.25
CA LEU A 149 -21.15 21.45 -3.01
C LEU A 149 -20.43 22.21 -1.87
N GLY A 150 -19.37 22.96 -2.17
CA GLY A 150 -18.63 23.79 -1.22
C GLY A 150 -17.79 23.03 -0.20
N LYS A 151 -17.40 21.77 -0.51
CA LYS A 151 -16.56 20.96 0.36
C LYS A 151 -15.09 21.11 0.02
N SER A 152 -14.27 21.25 1.05
CA SER A 152 -12.80 21.33 0.89
C SER A 152 -12.22 20.02 0.35
N LEU A 153 -11.30 20.13 -0.61
CA LEU A 153 -10.67 18.99 -1.28
C LEU A 153 -9.15 18.97 -1.08
N VAL A 154 -8.66 17.90 -0.48
CA VAL A 154 -7.23 17.55 -0.42
C VAL A 154 -6.93 16.50 -1.48
N LEU A 155 -5.89 16.69 -2.29
CA LEU A 155 -5.43 15.71 -3.26
C LEU A 155 -4.06 15.18 -2.89
N HIS A 156 -3.84 13.90 -3.21
CA HIS A 156 -2.51 13.30 -3.18
C HIS A 156 -2.25 12.46 -4.43
N GLU A 157 -1.12 12.71 -5.10
CA GLU A 157 -0.65 11.88 -6.24
C GLU A 157 0.49 10.98 -5.76
N GLN A 158 0.29 9.68 -5.90
CA GLN A 158 1.22 8.67 -5.42
C GLN A 158 2.36 8.37 -6.38
N ASN A 159 2.13 8.52 -7.69
CA ASN A 159 3.11 8.16 -8.72
C ASN A 159 3.96 9.37 -9.15
N SER A 160 5.13 9.09 -9.69
CA SER A 160 6.00 10.09 -10.31
C SER A 160 5.46 10.65 -11.64
N VAL A 161 4.41 10.03 -12.19
CA VAL A 161 3.63 10.53 -13.33
C VAL A 161 2.20 10.69 -12.89
N ALA A 162 1.69 11.93 -12.91
CA ALA A 162 0.32 12.20 -12.45
C ALA A 162 -0.73 11.53 -13.33
N GLY A 163 -1.71 10.89 -12.67
CA GLY A 163 -2.88 10.37 -13.33
C GLY A 163 -3.79 11.49 -13.89
N LEU A 164 -4.54 11.19 -14.96
CA LEU A 164 -5.44 12.16 -15.60
C LEU A 164 -6.43 12.80 -14.61
N VAL A 165 -6.97 12.01 -13.70
CA VAL A 165 -7.91 12.48 -12.68
C VAL A 165 -7.29 13.57 -11.81
N ASN A 166 -6.09 13.35 -11.29
CA ASN A 166 -5.41 14.31 -10.46
C ASN A 166 -4.96 15.56 -11.26
N LYS A 167 -4.56 15.39 -12.53
CA LYS A 167 -4.28 16.53 -13.44
C LYS A 167 -5.47 17.46 -13.63
N VAL A 168 -6.70 16.93 -13.60
CA VAL A 168 -7.90 17.77 -13.71
C VAL A 168 -8.28 18.37 -12.36
N LEU A 169 -8.29 17.56 -11.30
CA LEU A 169 -8.72 18.00 -9.97
C LEU A 169 -7.76 19.00 -9.31
N VAL A 170 -6.49 19.03 -9.72
CA VAL A 170 -5.50 19.99 -9.16
C VAL A 170 -5.93 21.44 -9.31
N GLY A 171 -6.71 21.76 -10.36
CA GLY A 171 -7.22 23.13 -10.60
C GLY A 171 -8.32 23.59 -9.65
N VAL A 172 -8.91 22.67 -8.89
CA VAL A 172 -10.05 22.93 -7.99
C VAL A 172 -9.82 22.48 -6.54
N ALA A 173 -8.67 21.89 -6.26
CA ALA A 173 -8.31 21.41 -4.92
C ALA A 173 -7.74 22.51 -4.04
N ASP A 174 -8.10 22.50 -2.75
CA ASP A 174 -7.58 23.45 -1.75
C ASP A 174 -6.14 23.15 -1.33
N ARG A 175 -5.77 21.87 -1.30
CA ARG A 175 -4.39 21.40 -1.00
C ARG A 175 -4.03 20.24 -1.92
N VAL A 176 -2.79 20.28 -2.45
CA VAL A 176 -2.28 19.24 -3.35
C VAL A 176 -0.93 18.75 -2.88
N PHE A 177 -0.83 17.45 -2.69
CA PHE A 177 0.37 16.76 -2.26
C PHE A 177 0.83 15.74 -3.29
N THR A 178 2.14 15.45 -3.31
CA THR A 178 2.74 14.45 -4.19
C THR A 178 3.73 13.58 -3.45
N ALA A 179 3.86 12.33 -3.88
CA ALA A 179 4.85 11.41 -3.35
C ALA A 179 6.24 11.61 -3.94
N PHE A 180 6.32 12.21 -5.13
CA PHE A 180 7.55 12.50 -5.84
C PHE A 180 7.64 13.99 -6.19
N PRO A 181 8.85 14.56 -6.31
CA PRO A 181 9.01 15.97 -6.62
C PRO A 181 8.59 16.31 -8.06
N GLY A 182 8.04 17.50 -8.27
CA GLY A 182 7.79 18.07 -9.59
C GLY A 182 6.65 17.42 -10.40
N VAL A 183 5.82 16.55 -9.79
CA VAL A 183 4.78 15.80 -10.50
C VAL A 183 3.58 16.65 -10.92
N LEU A 184 3.16 17.56 -10.06
CA LEU A 184 2.05 18.49 -10.29
C LEU A 184 2.49 19.92 -9.96
N LYS A 185 1.96 20.87 -10.74
CA LYS A 185 2.22 22.29 -10.50
C LYS A 185 1.60 22.72 -9.16
N ASN A 186 2.31 23.52 -8.40
CA ASN A 186 1.89 24.04 -7.09
C ASN A 186 1.56 22.94 -6.05
N ALA A 187 2.03 21.73 -6.26
CA ALA A 187 1.90 20.65 -5.30
C ALA A 187 3.10 20.62 -4.35
N GLU A 188 2.84 20.24 -3.13
CA GLU A 188 3.86 20.03 -2.12
C GLU A 188 4.35 18.58 -2.13
N TRP A 189 5.66 18.38 -2.22
CA TRP A 189 6.26 17.06 -2.13
C TRP A 189 6.40 16.62 -0.67
N ILE A 190 5.55 15.67 -0.25
CA ILE A 190 5.52 15.14 1.13
C ILE A 190 5.87 13.65 1.23
N GLY A 191 6.03 12.94 0.11
CA GLY A 191 6.12 11.48 0.08
C GLY A 191 4.76 10.79 0.06
N ASN A 192 4.76 9.46 0.08
CA ASN A 192 3.53 8.67 0.25
C ASN A 192 3.19 8.51 1.73
N PRO A 193 1.91 8.56 2.10
CA PRO A 193 1.46 8.09 3.40
C PRO A 193 1.83 6.62 3.62
N LEU A 194 2.62 6.36 4.64
CA LEU A 194 3.15 5.04 4.97
C LEU A 194 2.60 4.52 6.30
N ARG A 195 2.47 3.22 6.40
CA ARG A 195 2.18 2.55 7.67
C ARG A 195 3.36 2.73 8.64
N PRO A 196 3.14 2.94 9.94
CA PRO A 196 4.21 3.15 10.93
C PRO A 196 5.26 2.03 10.96
N ALA A 197 4.91 0.80 10.58
CA ALA A 197 5.83 -0.32 10.52
C ALA A 197 7.06 -0.05 9.64
N PHE A 198 6.91 0.68 8.52
CA PHE A 198 8.04 1.01 7.62
C PHE A 198 8.97 2.07 8.19
N THR A 199 8.42 3.06 8.90
CA THR A 199 9.19 4.19 9.41
C THR A 199 9.94 3.87 10.71
N ARG A 200 9.55 2.80 11.41
CA ARG A 200 10.16 2.35 12.66
C ARG A 200 11.30 1.36 12.48
N GLN A 201 11.58 0.92 11.24
CA GLN A 201 12.65 -0.04 10.99
C GLN A 201 14.03 0.57 11.28
N PRO A 202 14.95 -0.20 11.87
CA PRO A 202 16.34 0.24 12.07
C PRO A 202 17.00 0.64 10.75
N GLY A 203 17.94 1.57 10.79
CA GLY A 203 18.68 1.99 9.62
C GLY A 203 19.53 0.88 9.00
N PRO A 204 20.00 1.06 7.73
CA PRO A 204 20.77 0.04 7.01
C PRO A 204 22.02 -0.41 7.79
N GLU A 205 22.80 0.50 8.34
CA GLU A 205 24.02 0.18 9.09
C GLU A 205 23.75 -0.77 10.26
N ALA A 206 22.73 -0.46 11.06
CA ALA A 206 22.35 -1.31 12.21
C ALA A 206 21.85 -2.69 11.76
N ARG A 207 21.09 -2.76 10.65
CA ARG A 207 20.53 -4.02 10.13
C ARG A 207 21.60 -4.94 9.52
N PHE A 208 22.61 -4.36 8.90
CA PHE A 208 23.72 -5.13 8.29
C PHE A 208 24.86 -5.42 9.26
N ALA A 209 24.89 -4.78 10.43
CA ALA A 209 25.94 -5.00 11.44
C ALA A 209 26.01 -6.48 11.82
N GLY A 210 27.20 -7.09 11.68
CA GLY A 210 27.45 -8.49 12.03
C GLY A 210 26.78 -9.52 11.08
N ARG A 211 26.13 -9.12 10.00
CA ARG A 211 25.58 -10.09 9.02
C ARG A 211 26.68 -10.80 8.26
N THR A 212 26.68 -12.12 8.34
CA THR A 212 27.61 -13.03 7.66
C THR A 212 26.84 -14.11 6.89
N GLY A 213 27.54 -14.98 6.16
CA GLY A 213 26.96 -16.09 5.41
C GLY A 213 26.30 -15.64 4.08
N PRO A 214 25.42 -16.46 3.48
CA PRO A 214 24.75 -16.16 2.21
C PRO A 214 23.90 -14.90 2.27
N LEU A 215 23.73 -14.21 1.13
CA LEU A 215 22.81 -13.08 1.03
C LEU A 215 21.37 -13.54 1.27
N ARG A 216 20.58 -12.69 1.90
CA ARG A 216 19.12 -12.88 2.06
C ARG A 216 18.41 -12.12 0.94
N LEU A 217 17.86 -12.87 0.00
CA LEU A 217 17.15 -12.34 -1.17
C LEU A 217 15.65 -12.40 -0.95
N LEU A 218 14.99 -11.27 -1.04
CA LEU A 218 13.53 -11.17 -1.04
C LEU A 218 13.04 -10.83 -2.45
N VAL A 219 12.07 -11.59 -2.97
CA VAL A 219 11.42 -11.31 -4.26
C VAL A 219 9.96 -10.96 -4.05
N VAL A 220 9.54 -9.77 -4.51
CA VAL A 220 8.18 -9.26 -4.30
C VAL A 220 7.55 -8.82 -5.62
N GLY A 221 6.53 -9.55 -6.05
CA GLY A 221 5.78 -9.25 -7.27
C GLY A 221 4.65 -8.22 -7.08
N GLY A 222 4.32 -7.86 -5.82
CA GLY A 222 3.14 -7.08 -5.46
C GLY A 222 1.89 -7.96 -5.26
N SER A 223 0.73 -7.34 -4.97
CA SER A 223 -0.50 -8.06 -4.57
C SER A 223 -0.98 -9.11 -5.58
N LEU A 224 -0.77 -8.89 -6.87
CA LEU A 224 -1.14 -9.81 -7.94
C LEU A 224 0.00 -10.79 -8.32
N GLY A 225 1.18 -10.60 -7.75
CA GLY A 225 2.40 -11.30 -8.15
C GLY A 225 2.99 -10.76 -9.44
N ALA A 226 4.16 -11.29 -9.81
CA ALA A 226 4.87 -10.93 -11.03
C ALA A 226 5.32 -12.20 -11.77
N LYS A 227 4.46 -12.71 -12.68
CA LYS A 227 4.74 -13.96 -13.42
C LYS A 227 6.15 -13.99 -14.02
N ALA A 228 6.61 -12.87 -14.59
CA ALA A 228 7.95 -12.80 -15.18
C ALA A 228 9.06 -13.02 -14.16
N LEU A 229 8.92 -12.50 -12.92
CA LEU A 229 9.88 -12.78 -11.83
C LEU A 229 9.74 -14.21 -11.34
N ASN A 230 8.51 -14.71 -11.21
CA ASN A 230 8.22 -16.08 -10.79
C ASN A 230 8.84 -17.13 -11.75
N ASP A 231 8.91 -16.81 -13.04
CA ASP A 231 9.47 -17.69 -14.07
C ASP A 231 11.00 -17.55 -14.18
N LEU A 232 11.54 -16.36 -13.94
CA LEU A 232 12.95 -16.05 -14.20
C LEU A 232 13.85 -16.33 -13.01
N VAL A 233 13.45 -15.93 -11.79
CA VAL A 233 14.31 -16.00 -10.60
C VAL A 233 14.77 -17.43 -10.28
N PRO A 234 13.90 -18.46 -10.30
CA PRO A 234 14.36 -19.84 -10.07
C PRO A 234 15.43 -20.30 -11.05
N LYS A 235 15.30 -19.94 -12.34
CA LYS A 235 16.27 -20.26 -13.38
C LYS A 235 17.61 -19.57 -13.15
N ALA A 236 17.58 -18.30 -12.75
CA ALA A 236 18.81 -17.57 -12.42
C ALA A 236 19.55 -18.20 -11.23
N LEU A 237 18.80 -18.58 -10.19
CA LEU A 237 19.38 -19.23 -9.00
C LEU A 237 19.99 -20.61 -9.32
N ALA A 238 19.42 -21.35 -10.28
CA ALA A 238 19.97 -22.62 -10.74
C ALA A 238 21.37 -22.48 -11.37
N LEU A 239 21.67 -21.33 -11.98
CA LEU A 239 22.97 -21.02 -12.56
C LEU A 239 24.05 -20.66 -11.51
N ILE A 240 23.64 -20.45 -10.26
CA ILE A 240 24.58 -20.15 -9.16
C ILE A 240 24.98 -21.45 -8.45
N PRO A 241 26.27 -21.71 -8.20
CA PRO A 241 26.71 -22.87 -7.41
C PRO A 241 25.97 -22.93 -6.06
N ALA A 242 25.60 -24.13 -5.63
CA ALA A 242 24.74 -24.32 -4.46
C ALA A 242 25.30 -23.66 -3.17
N ASN A 243 26.60 -23.68 -2.99
CA ASN A 243 27.30 -23.07 -1.84
C ASN A 243 27.38 -21.52 -1.91
N ALA A 244 27.10 -20.93 -3.07
CA ALA A 244 27.10 -19.49 -3.28
C ALA A 244 25.67 -18.87 -3.45
N ARG A 245 24.63 -19.71 -3.38
CA ARG A 245 23.23 -19.26 -3.54
C ARG A 245 22.79 -18.42 -2.35
N PRO A 246 22.02 -17.34 -2.59
CA PRO A 246 21.34 -16.61 -1.52
C PRO A 246 20.26 -17.49 -0.87
N ILE A 247 19.91 -17.17 0.38
CA ILE A 247 18.70 -17.63 1.04
C ILE A 247 17.54 -16.80 0.48
N VAL A 248 16.50 -17.45 -0.03
CA VAL A 248 15.46 -16.78 -0.82
C VAL A 248 14.10 -16.91 -0.15
N THR A 249 13.41 -15.78 0.04
CA THR A 249 11.96 -15.71 0.27
C THR A 249 11.32 -15.10 -0.98
N HIS A 250 10.33 -15.79 -1.58
CA HIS A 250 9.70 -15.35 -2.83
C HIS A 250 8.18 -15.28 -2.70
N GLN A 251 7.62 -14.08 -2.83
CA GLN A 251 6.19 -13.82 -2.83
C GLN A 251 5.63 -13.95 -4.25
N SER A 252 4.80 -14.97 -4.46
CA SER A 252 4.27 -15.35 -5.76
C SER A 252 3.09 -14.50 -6.25
N GLY A 253 2.29 -13.95 -5.33
CA GLY A 253 0.90 -13.58 -5.57
C GLY A 253 -0.06 -14.76 -5.37
N ALA A 254 -1.27 -14.48 -4.87
CA ALA A 254 -2.22 -15.49 -4.39
C ALA A 254 -2.57 -16.59 -5.42
N ARG A 255 -2.58 -16.26 -6.70
CA ARG A 255 -3.00 -17.19 -7.76
C ARG A 255 -1.83 -17.93 -8.43
N GLN A 256 -0.58 -17.67 -8.03
CA GLN A 256 0.60 -18.17 -8.75
C GLN A 256 1.51 -19.04 -7.89
N LEU A 257 1.11 -19.37 -6.65
CA LEU A 257 1.96 -20.10 -5.71
C LEU A 257 2.34 -21.49 -6.24
N GLU A 258 1.38 -22.26 -6.77
CA GLU A 258 1.64 -23.61 -7.27
C GLU A 258 2.56 -23.59 -8.51
N ALA A 259 2.35 -22.62 -9.42
CA ALA A 259 3.23 -22.44 -10.58
C ALA A 259 4.66 -22.06 -10.15
N LEU A 260 4.79 -21.18 -9.13
CA LEU A 260 6.09 -20.81 -8.58
C LEU A 260 6.79 -22.02 -7.92
N ARG A 261 6.05 -22.83 -7.18
CA ARG A 261 6.56 -24.07 -6.56
C ARG A 261 7.11 -25.02 -7.62
N ALA A 262 6.36 -25.24 -8.70
CA ALA A 262 6.80 -26.06 -9.83
C ALA A 262 8.08 -25.52 -10.48
N ASN A 263 8.19 -24.19 -10.65
CA ASN A 263 9.38 -23.55 -11.20
C ASN A 263 10.62 -23.76 -10.33
N TYR A 264 10.51 -23.65 -9.01
CA TYR A 264 11.62 -23.91 -8.08
C TYR A 264 12.04 -25.39 -8.05
N GLN A 265 11.06 -26.31 -8.11
CA GLN A 265 11.32 -27.74 -8.21
C GLN A 265 12.07 -28.10 -9.49
N ALA A 266 11.59 -27.58 -10.64
CA ALA A 266 12.24 -27.80 -11.94
C ALA A 266 13.67 -27.22 -11.98
N ALA A 267 13.92 -26.13 -11.27
CA ALA A 267 15.22 -25.49 -11.16
C ALA A 267 16.19 -26.21 -10.17
N GLY A 268 15.70 -27.14 -9.35
CA GLY A 268 16.49 -27.77 -8.27
C GLY A 268 16.99 -26.77 -7.22
N VAL A 269 16.20 -25.76 -6.90
CA VAL A 269 16.53 -24.69 -5.96
C VAL A 269 15.54 -24.66 -4.81
N GLN A 270 16.03 -24.52 -3.59
CA GLN A 270 15.21 -24.36 -2.40
C GLN A 270 14.95 -22.87 -2.13
N ALA A 271 13.71 -22.54 -1.74
CA ALA A 271 13.28 -21.20 -1.34
C ALA A 271 12.06 -21.28 -0.43
N GLU A 272 11.88 -20.27 0.40
CA GLU A 272 10.64 -20.03 1.11
C GLU A 272 9.65 -19.35 0.15
N LEU A 273 8.49 -20.01 -0.09
CA LEU A 273 7.48 -19.54 -1.05
C LEU A 273 6.20 -19.15 -0.31
N THR A 274 5.76 -17.92 -0.50
CA THR A 274 4.54 -17.41 0.11
C THR A 274 3.62 -16.73 -0.91
N PRO A 275 2.31 -16.89 -0.82
CA PRO A 275 1.39 -16.16 -1.69
C PRO A 275 1.35 -14.66 -1.36
N PHE A 276 1.58 -14.31 -0.08
CA PHE A 276 1.49 -12.94 0.42
C PHE A 276 2.42 -12.75 1.62
N ILE A 277 2.92 -11.53 1.82
CA ILE A 277 3.74 -11.14 2.97
C ILE A 277 2.91 -10.19 3.83
N GLU A 278 2.60 -10.58 5.04
CA GLU A 278 1.79 -9.77 5.97
C GLU A 278 2.60 -8.60 6.52
N ASP A 279 3.79 -8.87 7.05
CA ASP A 279 4.71 -7.83 7.51
C ASP A 279 5.79 -7.54 6.45
N THR A 280 5.39 -6.74 5.46
CA THR A 280 6.29 -6.32 4.37
C THR A 280 7.42 -5.44 4.90
N ALA A 281 7.19 -4.65 5.96
CA ALA A 281 8.21 -3.77 6.53
C ALA A 281 9.34 -4.58 7.16
N GLN A 282 9.00 -5.61 7.93
CA GLN A 282 9.97 -6.52 8.51
C GLN A 282 10.69 -7.33 7.41
N ALA A 283 9.95 -7.83 6.41
CA ALA A 283 10.55 -8.57 5.30
C ALA A 283 11.58 -7.74 4.52
N PHE A 284 11.31 -6.44 4.29
CA PHE A 284 12.27 -5.51 3.68
C PHE A 284 13.48 -5.28 4.58
N ALA A 285 13.28 -5.18 5.90
CA ALA A 285 14.35 -4.99 6.86
C ALA A 285 15.26 -6.23 6.99
N ASP A 286 14.71 -7.42 6.87
CA ASP A 286 15.44 -8.69 6.99
C ASP A 286 16.22 -9.05 5.72
N ALA A 287 15.80 -8.55 4.57
CA ALA A 287 16.49 -8.78 3.30
C ALA A 287 17.81 -8.02 3.21
N ASP A 288 18.78 -8.63 2.54
CA ASP A 288 19.98 -7.94 2.07
C ASP A 288 19.70 -7.26 0.72
N LEU A 289 18.94 -7.93 -0.15
CA LEU A 289 18.51 -7.39 -1.44
C LEU A 289 17.03 -7.71 -1.70
N VAL A 290 16.29 -6.72 -2.14
CA VAL A 290 14.89 -6.87 -2.56
C VAL A 290 14.81 -6.78 -4.09
N ILE A 291 14.30 -7.82 -4.77
CA ILE A 291 13.91 -7.76 -6.19
C ILE A 291 12.42 -7.50 -6.26
N CYS A 292 12.01 -6.38 -6.82
CA CYS A 292 10.60 -6.01 -6.81
C CYS A 292 10.15 -5.21 -8.03
N ARG A 293 8.82 -5.10 -8.21
CA ARG A 293 8.23 -4.10 -9.09
C ARG A 293 8.40 -2.70 -8.50
N ALA A 294 8.32 -1.66 -9.34
CA ALA A 294 8.50 -0.28 -8.93
C ALA A 294 7.16 0.48 -8.80
N GLY A 295 6.20 -0.11 -8.11
CA GLY A 295 5.01 0.63 -7.67
C GLY A 295 5.39 1.77 -6.73
N ALA A 296 4.64 2.88 -6.78
CA ALA A 296 4.95 4.07 -6.00
C ALA A 296 5.09 3.79 -4.49
N SER A 297 4.17 3.01 -3.91
CA SER A 297 4.26 2.61 -2.50
C SER A 297 5.52 1.81 -2.23
N THR A 298 5.84 0.82 -3.09
CA THR A 298 7.04 -0.01 -2.91
C THR A 298 8.32 0.82 -2.92
N VAL A 299 8.44 1.79 -3.85
CA VAL A 299 9.63 2.67 -3.93
C VAL A 299 9.75 3.52 -2.67
N THR A 300 8.65 4.09 -2.18
CA THR A 300 8.67 4.90 -0.96
C THR A 300 8.82 4.07 0.32
N GLU A 301 8.33 2.83 0.35
CA GLU A 301 8.55 1.86 1.41
C GLU A 301 10.03 1.42 1.47
N ILE A 302 10.66 1.14 0.32
CA ILE A 302 12.11 0.87 0.18
C ILE A 302 12.93 2.05 0.73
N ALA A 303 12.57 3.29 0.37
CA ALA A 303 13.22 4.48 0.90
C ALA A 303 13.07 4.58 2.42
N ALA A 304 11.87 4.38 2.95
CA ALA A 304 11.58 4.49 4.38
C ALA A 304 12.33 3.44 5.23
N VAL A 305 12.44 2.21 4.74
CA VAL A 305 13.25 1.16 5.39
C VAL A 305 14.74 1.38 5.15
N GLY A 306 15.12 1.97 4.03
CA GLY A 306 16.50 1.99 3.54
C GLY A 306 16.92 0.59 3.07
N ALA A 307 16.06 -0.14 2.37
CA ALA A 307 16.39 -1.44 1.82
C ALA A 307 17.13 -1.29 0.49
N ALA A 308 18.09 -2.16 0.21
CA ALA A 308 18.70 -2.24 -1.10
C ALA A 308 17.73 -2.92 -2.09
N ALA A 309 17.52 -2.33 -3.26
CA ALA A 309 16.56 -2.86 -4.22
C ALA A 309 17.08 -2.97 -5.64
N LEU A 310 16.70 -4.09 -6.31
CA LEU A 310 16.71 -4.22 -7.75
C LEU A 310 15.27 -4.05 -8.27
N PHE A 311 15.01 -2.91 -8.87
CA PHE A 311 13.71 -2.63 -9.45
C PHE A 311 13.58 -3.24 -10.84
N VAL A 312 12.49 -3.98 -11.04
CA VAL A 312 12.11 -4.53 -12.34
C VAL A 312 10.74 -3.98 -12.71
N PRO A 313 10.66 -2.82 -13.38
CA PRO A 313 9.40 -2.17 -13.72
C PRO A 313 8.46 -3.07 -14.50
N PHE A 314 7.15 -2.92 -14.27
CA PHE A 314 6.13 -3.64 -15.04
C PHE A 314 5.98 -2.99 -16.42
N PRO A 315 6.20 -3.74 -17.53
CA PRO A 315 6.26 -3.15 -18.87
C PRO A 315 4.97 -2.51 -19.35
N SER A 316 3.82 -3.00 -18.83
CA SER A 316 2.49 -2.46 -19.19
C SER A 316 1.99 -1.43 -18.17
N ALA A 317 2.87 -0.86 -17.36
CA ALA A 317 2.52 0.23 -16.48
C ALA A 317 2.10 1.46 -17.32
N VAL A 318 0.99 2.07 -16.90
CA VAL A 318 0.44 3.24 -17.60
C VAL A 318 1.49 4.36 -17.64
N ASP A 319 1.75 4.90 -18.84
CA ASP A 319 2.70 5.99 -19.05
C ASP A 319 4.11 5.69 -18.46
N ASP A 320 4.48 4.41 -18.39
CA ASP A 320 5.77 3.91 -17.83
C ASP A 320 6.12 4.47 -16.44
N HIS A 321 5.09 4.76 -15.62
CA HIS A 321 5.29 5.36 -14.30
C HIS A 321 6.16 4.50 -13.38
N GLN A 322 6.24 3.17 -13.56
CA GLN A 322 7.10 2.34 -12.72
C GLN A 322 8.59 2.58 -12.98
N THR A 323 8.98 2.82 -14.22
CA THR A 323 10.37 3.21 -14.53
C THR A 323 10.73 4.54 -13.88
N THR A 324 9.86 5.55 -13.98
CA THR A 324 10.08 6.86 -13.38
C THR A 324 10.03 6.84 -11.85
N ASN A 325 9.16 6.01 -11.26
CA ASN A 325 9.16 5.78 -9.81
C ASN A 325 10.50 5.21 -9.33
N ALA A 326 11.02 4.16 -10.02
CA ALA A 326 12.31 3.55 -9.65
C ALA A 326 13.48 4.53 -9.78
N LYS A 327 13.50 5.33 -10.85
CA LYS A 327 14.56 6.33 -11.09
C LYS A 327 14.69 7.32 -9.94
N PHE A 328 13.63 7.63 -9.22
CA PHE A 328 13.68 8.49 -8.04
C PHE A 328 14.73 8.05 -7.01
N LEU A 329 14.92 6.74 -6.81
CA LEU A 329 15.96 6.21 -5.94
C LEU A 329 17.24 5.88 -6.71
N VAL A 330 17.12 5.28 -7.88
CA VAL A 330 18.26 4.78 -8.66
C VAL A 330 19.18 5.92 -9.11
N ASP A 331 18.63 7.05 -9.54
CA ASP A 331 19.41 8.22 -9.96
C ASP A 331 20.18 8.86 -8.79
N GLN A 332 19.81 8.55 -7.55
CA GLN A 332 20.52 8.95 -6.32
C GLN A 332 21.42 7.83 -5.75
N GLY A 333 21.62 6.75 -6.48
CA GLY A 333 22.40 5.62 -5.99
C GLY A 333 21.68 4.72 -4.98
N GLY A 334 20.36 4.88 -4.80
CA GLY A 334 19.55 4.13 -3.84
C GLY A 334 19.03 2.78 -4.35
N GLY A 335 19.71 2.16 -5.33
CA GLY A 335 19.34 0.85 -5.87
C GLY A 335 19.72 0.69 -7.33
N CYS A 336 19.23 -0.39 -7.94
CA CYS A 336 19.43 -0.70 -9.36
C CYS A 336 18.09 -0.82 -10.08
N LEU A 337 18.08 -0.57 -11.39
CA LEU A 337 16.94 -0.78 -12.27
C LEU A 337 17.36 -1.62 -13.47
N ILE A 338 16.58 -2.68 -13.75
CA ILE A 338 16.71 -3.44 -15.00
C ILE A 338 15.32 -3.58 -15.59
N GLN A 339 15.17 -3.18 -16.86
CA GLN A 339 13.89 -3.38 -17.56
C GLN A 339 13.59 -4.87 -17.71
N GLN A 340 12.34 -5.27 -17.57
CA GLN A 340 11.94 -6.69 -17.63
C GLN A 340 12.45 -7.39 -18.90
N ARG A 341 12.42 -6.70 -20.07
CA ARG A 341 12.90 -7.25 -21.35
C ARG A 341 14.41 -7.51 -21.39
N ASP A 342 15.18 -6.79 -20.55
CA ASP A 342 16.64 -6.83 -20.51
C ASP A 342 17.15 -7.72 -19.37
N LEU A 343 16.25 -8.26 -18.54
CA LEU A 343 16.57 -9.15 -17.43
C LEU A 343 16.51 -10.61 -17.89
N THR A 344 17.66 -11.25 -17.99
CA THR A 344 17.77 -12.70 -18.27
C THR A 344 18.23 -13.47 -17.05
N PRO A 345 18.02 -14.80 -16.98
CA PRO A 345 18.54 -15.64 -15.90
C PRO A 345 20.05 -15.47 -15.68
N GLU A 346 20.84 -15.43 -16.75
CA GLU A 346 22.30 -15.29 -16.74
C GLU A 346 22.70 -13.93 -16.15
N LYS A 347 22.03 -12.85 -16.58
CA LYS A 347 22.31 -11.51 -16.08
C LYS A 347 21.98 -11.38 -14.60
N LEU A 348 20.85 -11.95 -14.15
CA LEU A 348 20.49 -11.94 -12.73
C LEU A 348 21.46 -12.81 -11.92
N ALA A 349 21.82 -14.00 -12.39
CA ALA A 349 22.80 -14.86 -11.72
C ALA A 349 24.15 -14.16 -11.56
N HIS A 350 24.65 -13.54 -12.63
CA HIS A 350 25.90 -12.78 -12.61
C HIS A 350 25.83 -11.60 -11.61
N LEU A 351 24.73 -10.84 -11.62
CA LEU A 351 24.51 -9.75 -10.68
C LEU A 351 24.56 -10.25 -9.23
N LEU A 352 23.81 -11.31 -8.90
CA LEU A 352 23.76 -11.85 -7.54
C LEU A 352 25.12 -12.37 -7.06
N GLN A 353 25.91 -13.01 -7.94
CA GLN A 353 27.25 -13.49 -7.62
C GLN A 353 28.28 -12.38 -7.39
N LYS A 354 28.11 -11.22 -8.05
CA LYS A 354 29.03 -10.08 -7.95
C LYS A 354 28.61 -9.07 -6.89
N THR A 355 27.41 -9.22 -6.33
CA THR A 355 26.88 -8.26 -5.34
C THR A 355 27.53 -8.49 -3.98
N GLU A 356 28.18 -7.46 -3.47
CA GLU A 356 28.75 -7.43 -2.12
C GLU A 356 27.81 -6.73 -1.14
N ARG A 357 27.79 -7.17 0.14
CA ARG A 357 26.98 -6.52 1.17
C ARG A 357 27.31 -5.04 1.38
N SER A 358 28.57 -4.67 1.24
CA SER A 358 29.00 -3.26 1.32
C SER A 358 28.29 -2.37 0.31
N ALA A 359 28.14 -2.84 -0.93
CA ALA A 359 27.37 -2.14 -1.95
C ALA A 359 25.88 -2.05 -1.60
N LEU A 360 25.31 -3.12 -1.02
CA LEU A 360 23.91 -3.13 -0.59
C LEU A 360 23.64 -2.18 0.58
N VAL A 361 24.57 -2.06 1.53
CA VAL A 361 24.49 -1.05 2.60
C VAL A 361 24.44 0.35 1.99
N ASN A 362 25.32 0.65 1.02
CA ASN A 362 25.35 1.95 0.36
C ASN A 362 24.04 2.24 -0.39
N TYR A 363 23.47 1.27 -1.12
CA TYR A 363 22.14 1.43 -1.73
C TYR A 363 21.07 1.76 -0.70
N GLY A 364 21.07 1.05 0.43
CA GLY A 364 20.14 1.30 1.52
C GLY A 364 20.29 2.69 2.13
N LEU A 365 21.52 3.16 2.33
CA LEU A 365 21.81 4.50 2.86
C LEU A 365 21.33 5.60 1.92
N GLU A 366 21.64 5.50 0.62
CA GLU A 366 21.19 6.49 -0.36
C GLU A 366 19.66 6.46 -0.52
N ALA A 367 19.02 5.28 -0.54
CA ALA A 367 17.58 5.18 -0.51
C ALA A 367 16.97 5.86 0.73
N LYS A 368 17.56 5.66 1.91
CA LYS A 368 17.12 6.22 3.17
C LYS A 368 17.14 7.75 3.19
N LYS A 369 18.09 8.40 2.53
CA LYS A 369 18.16 9.86 2.39
C LYS A 369 16.95 10.44 1.66
N MET A 370 16.33 9.66 0.76
CA MET A 370 15.19 10.07 -0.03
C MET A 370 13.83 9.89 0.67
N GLN A 371 13.81 9.36 1.89
CA GLN A 371 12.59 9.09 2.63
C GLN A 371 11.81 10.36 2.99
N LYS A 372 10.49 10.26 2.96
CA LYS A 372 9.54 11.23 3.53
C LYS A 372 8.61 10.43 4.45
N ILE A 373 8.74 10.63 5.74
CA ILE A 373 8.05 9.81 6.75
C ILE A 373 6.88 10.54 7.42
N ASP A 374 6.72 11.82 7.16
CA ASP A 374 5.71 12.70 7.76
C ASP A 374 4.47 12.91 6.88
N ALA A 375 4.39 12.27 5.70
CA ALA A 375 3.31 12.44 4.73
C ALA A 375 1.91 12.26 5.34
N THR A 376 1.70 11.21 6.14
CA THR A 376 0.43 10.96 6.82
C THR A 376 0.08 12.11 7.76
N ALA A 377 1.02 12.56 8.59
CA ALA A 377 0.80 13.64 9.54
C ALA A 377 0.49 14.97 8.84
N ARG A 378 1.20 15.26 7.72
CA ARG A 378 0.97 16.49 6.93
C ARG A 378 -0.39 16.48 6.25
N MET A 379 -0.82 15.36 5.70
CA MET A 379 -2.16 15.24 5.12
C MET A 379 -3.25 15.43 6.17
N VAL A 380 -3.07 14.83 7.36
CA VAL A 380 -4.03 15.00 8.46
C VAL A 380 -4.08 16.45 8.93
N ALA A 381 -2.94 17.11 9.10
CA ALA A 381 -2.88 18.53 9.47
C ALA A 381 -3.58 19.42 8.44
N ALA A 382 -3.39 19.15 7.14
CA ALA A 382 -4.10 19.87 6.09
C ALA A 382 -5.64 19.66 6.16
N CYS A 383 -6.08 18.43 6.44
CA CYS A 383 -7.51 18.16 6.67
C CYS A 383 -8.07 18.95 7.86
N GLU A 384 -7.32 19.03 8.97
CA GLU A 384 -7.72 19.77 10.16
C GLU A 384 -7.80 21.28 9.91
N GLU A 385 -6.88 21.82 9.10
CA GLU A 385 -6.80 23.24 8.74
C GLU A 385 -7.97 23.71 7.86
N ILE A 386 -8.34 22.90 6.85
CA ILE A 386 -9.31 23.34 5.82
C ILE A 386 -10.70 22.76 5.99
N ALA A 387 -10.95 21.90 6.98
CA ALA A 387 -12.26 21.31 7.24
C ALA A 387 -13.33 22.38 7.52
N ARG A 388 -14.51 22.29 6.83
CA ARG A 388 -15.61 23.25 6.88
C ARG A 388 -16.94 22.56 7.15
#